data_55d8ee0a58147b7fa8a018f0f1b31f68
#
_entry.id   55d8ee0a58147b7fa8a018f0f1b31f68
#
_cell.length_a   1.000
_cell.length_b   1.000
_cell.length_c   1.000
_cell.angle_alpha   90.00
_cell.angle_beta   90.00
_cell.angle_gamma   90.00
#
_symmetry.space_group_name_H-M   'P 1'
#
loop_
_entity.id
_entity.type
_entity.pdbx_description
1 polymer ?
#
loop_
_entity_poly.entity_id
_entity_poly.type
_entity_poly.pdbx_seq_one_letter_code
_entity_poly.pdbx_strand_id
1 'polypeptide(L)'
;EALDCYSKFDRTVCVSDTVKDDFESIFDTKKPVEVLYNTNESEKIKKLSDEKVDDVNFSKDIINIISVAKIVPSKGYDRLMKIHKKLIEKNIKNHIYILGIGEEKEKYEKYLTENNLTDTFTFLGYRDNPYKYVKKADLYVCSSRREGFSTAVTEALIVGTPVVSTNCSGAYELLGENNEYGIVTENNEDALYEGIKKMLTTPDLLEAYAAKAKERGKAFSTEKTVKAVEEMLSAL
;
A
#
# COMPACT_ATOMS: atom_id res chain seq x y z
N GLU A 1 19.29 -18.09 -20.96
CA GLU A 1 18.19 -19.00 -20.59
C GLU A 1 16.88 -18.23 -20.35
N ALA A 2 16.85 -17.17 -19.52
CA ALA A 2 15.65 -16.35 -19.33
C ALA A 2 15.28 -15.56 -20.59
N LEU A 3 16.25 -14.91 -21.26
CA LEU A 3 16.03 -14.17 -22.51
C LEU A 3 15.45 -15.07 -23.61
N ASP A 4 15.95 -16.31 -23.73
CA ASP A 4 15.42 -17.29 -24.69
C ASP A 4 13.97 -17.69 -24.40
N CYS A 5 13.57 -17.59 -23.14
CA CYS A 5 12.19 -17.86 -22.72
C CYS A 5 11.28 -16.70 -23.16
N TYR A 6 11.65 -15.46 -22.84
CA TYR A 6 10.84 -14.28 -23.20
C TYR A 6 10.71 -14.05 -24.69
N SER A 7 11.73 -14.41 -25.49
CA SER A 7 11.68 -14.29 -26.95
C SER A 7 10.61 -15.15 -27.63
N LYS A 8 10.08 -16.16 -26.93
CA LYS A 8 9.05 -17.09 -27.44
C LYS A 8 7.62 -16.55 -27.26
N PHE A 9 7.41 -15.55 -26.43
CA PHE A 9 6.10 -14.94 -26.24
C PHE A 9 5.87 -13.83 -27.27
N ASP A 10 4.64 -13.62 -27.67
CA ASP A 10 4.29 -12.57 -28.62
C ASP A 10 4.35 -11.20 -27.98
N ARG A 11 4.05 -11.09 -26.68
CA ARG A 11 4.12 -9.89 -25.86
C ARG A 11 4.59 -10.21 -24.46
N THR A 12 5.17 -9.21 -23.78
CA THR A 12 5.45 -9.22 -22.34
C THR A 12 4.60 -8.16 -21.68
N VAL A 13 3.98 -8.49 -20.56
CA VAL A 13 3.15 -7.56 -19.78
C VAL A 13 3.76 -7.36 -18.43
N CYS A 14 4.02 -6.10 -18.08
CA CYS A 14 4.51 -5.66 -16.78
C CYS A 14 3.38 -5.02 -15.97
N VAL A 15 3.45 -5.13 -14.65
CA VAL A 15 2.40 -4.62 -13.76
C VAL A 15 2.56 -3.14 -13.40
N SER A 16 3.67 -2.52 -13.82
CA SER A 16 3.95 -1.09 -13.64
C SER A 16 4.97 -0.61 -14.68
N ASP A 17 5.05 0.70 -14.91
CA ASP A 17 6.06 1.30 -15.78
C ASP A 17 7.47 1.05 -15.23
N THR A 18 7.67 1.18 -13.92
CA THR A 18 8.97 0.87 -13.28
C THR A 18 9.40 -0.58 -13.53
N VAL A 19 8.48 -1.55 -13.43
CA VAL A 19 8.80 -2.96 -13.71
C VAL A 19 9.09 -3.16 -15.19
N LYS A 20 8.44 -2.43 -16.09
CA LYS A 20 8.74 -2.44 -17.52
C LYS A 20 10.14 -1.90 -17.80
N ASP A 21 10.49 -0.74 -17.23
CA ASP A 21 11.81 -0.12 -17.41
C ASP A 21 12.92 -1.06 -16.90
N ASP A 22 12.73 -1.66 -15.72
CA ASP A 22 13.65 -2.67 -15.16
C ASP A 22 13.78 -3.87 -16.10
N PHE A 23 12.66 -4.38 -16.63
CA PHE A 23 12.65 -5.50 -17.56
C PHE A 23 13.40 -5.17 -18.84
N GLU A 24 13.12 -4.02 -19.47
CA GLU A 24 13.78 -3.57 -20.70
C GLU A 24 15.27 -3.28 -20.51
N SER A 25 15.68 -2.88 -19.29
CA SER A 25 17.08 -2.68 -18.95
C SER A 25 17.89 -3.99 -18.87
N ILE A 26 17.21 -5.11 -18.55
CA ILE A 26 17.82 -6.43 -18.38
C ILE A 26 17.72 -7.26 -19.66
N PHE A 27 16.61 -7.12 -20.38
CA PHE A 27 16.29 -7.96 -21.53
C PHE A 27 16.13 -7.13 -22.80
N ASP A 28 17.07 -7.28 -23.73
CA ASP A 28 16.94 -6.72 -25.09
C ASP A 28 15.93 -7.57 -25.89
N THR A 29 14.66 -7.29 -25.69
CA THR A 29 13.57 -7.96 -26.43
C THR A 29 13.13 -7.12 -27.61
N LYS A 30 12.95 -7.77 -28.77
CA LYS A 30 12.36 -7.14 -29.97
C LYS A 30 10.82 -7.18 -29.95
N LYS A 31 10.26 -7.82 -28.95
CA LYS A 31 8.81 -7.97 -28.80
C LYS A 31 8.23 -6.83 -27.96
N PRO A 32 6.97 -6.44 -28.18
CA PRO A 32 6.33 -5.40 -27.39
C PRO A 32 6.34 -5.71 -25.88
N VAL A 33 6.66 -4.72 -25.08
CA VAL A 33 6.51 -4.75 -23.62
C VAL A 33 5.46 -3.71 -23.25
N GLU A 34 4.39 -4.14 -22.65
CA GLU A 34 3.24 -3.30 -22.29
C GLU A 34 3.04 -3.25 -20.79
N VAL A 35 2.34 -2.24 -20.30
CA VAL A 35 1.96 -2.13 -18.89
C VAL A 35 0.47 -2.34 -18.76
N LEU A 36 0.09 -3.30 -17.92
CA LEU A 36 -1.29 -3.50 -17.48
C LEU A 36 -1.33 -3.62 -15.97
N TYR A 37 -2.03 -2.72 -15.33
CA TYR A 37 -2.23 -2.77 -13.90
C TYR A 37 -3.06 -3.99 -13.51
N ASN A 38 -2.80 -4.52 -12.31
CA ASN A 38 -3.57 -5.63 -11.77
C ASN A 38 -5.07 -5.30 -11.77
N THR A 39 -5.88 -6.24 -12.23
CA THR A 39 -7.34 -6.12 -12.15
C THR A 39 -7.80 -6.23 -10.70
N ASN A 40 -8.80 -5.44 -10.33
CA ASN A 40 -9.37 -5.43 -8.99
C ASN A 40 -10.89 -5.58 -9.08
N GLU A 41 -11.48 -6.27 -8.11
CA GLU A 41 -12.93 -6.35 -7.95
C GLU A 41 -13.45 -5.09 -7.20
N SER A 42 -13.29 -3.91 -7.79
CA SER A 42 -13.52 -2.62 -7.12
C SER A 42 -14.90 -2.48 -6.48
N GLU A 43 -15.95 -2.97 -7.13
CA GLU A 43 -17.33 -2.90 -6.58
C GLU A 43 -17.50 -3.85 -5.38
N LYS A 44 -16.88 -5.02 -5.43
CA LYS A 44 -16.86 -5.96 -4.30
C LYS A 44 -16.05 -5.39 -3.13
N ILE A 45 -14.88 -4.78 -3.41
CA ILE A 45 -14.05 -4.10 -2.41
C ILE A 45 -14.87 -3.02 -1.69
N LYS A 46 -15.55 -2.14 -2.44
CA LYS A 46 -16.42 -1.09 -1.88
C LYS A 46 -17.53 -1.68 -1.01
N LYS A 47 -18.25 -2.70 -1.52
CA LYS A 47 -19.32 -3.36 -0.78
C LYS A 47 -18.81 -3.96 0.53
N LEU A 48 -17.71 -4.70 0.49
CA LEU A 48 -17.11 -5.32 1.67
C LEU A 48 -16.56 -4.27 2.66
N SER A 49 -16.10 -3.13 2.16
CA SER A 49 -15.60 -2.04 3.00
C SER A 49 -16.70 -1.35 3.82
N ASP A 50 -17.97 -1.49 3.44
CA ASP A 50 -19.12 -0.94 4.17
C ASP A 50 -19.57 -1.83 5.34
N GLU A 51 -19.03 -3.04 5.46
CA GLU A 51 -19.34 -3.92 6.57
C GLU A 51 -18.82 -3.34 7.90
N LYS A 52 -19.56 -3.66 8.96
CA LYS A 52 -19.20 -3.20 10.31
C LYS A 52 -17.93 -3.89 10.81
N VAL A 53 -17.07 -3.13 11.50
CA VAL A 53 -15.95 -3.65 12.28
C VAL A 53 -16.42 -3.82 13.73
N ASP A 54 -16.50 -5.05 14.21
CA ASP A 54 -17.01 -5.37 15.55
C ASP A 54 -15.95 -5.89 16.51
N ASP A 55 -14.79 -6.29 15.98
CA ASP A 55 -13.70 -6.93 16.73
C ASP A 55 -12.51 -6.00 17.02
N VAL A 56 -12.55 -4.75 16.51
CA VAL A 56 -11.51 -3.72 16.73
C VAL A 56 -12.19 -2.39 17.05
N ASN A 57 -11.73 -1.76 18.13
CA ASN A 57 -12.18 -0.43 18.48
C ASN A 57 -11.23 0.64 17.92
N PHE A 58 -11.59 1.23 16.79
CA PHE A 58 -10.90 2.41 16.26
C PHE A 58 -11.30 3.64 17.08
N SER A 59 -10.39 4.10 17.93
CA SER A 59 -10.64 5.28 18.76
C SER A 59 -10.76 6.54 17.90
N LYS A 60 -11.71 7.41 18.24
CA LYS A 60 -11.89 8.70 17.55
C LYS A 60 -10.96 9.80 18.06
N ASP A 61 -10.29 9.56 19.18
CA ASP A 61 -9.45 10.55 19.85
C ASP A 61 -7.97 10.47 19.43
N ILE A 62 -7.63 9.48 18.63
CA ILE A 62 -6.28 9.25 18.12
C ILE A 62 -6.33 8.85 16.65
N ILE A 63 -5.26 9.09 15.92
CA ILE A 63 -5.17 8.70 14.51
C ILE A 63 -4.89 7.20 14.41
N ASN A 64 -5.75 6.51 13.67
CA ASN A 64 -5.65 5.08 13.42
C ASN A 64 -4.93 4.82 12.10
N ILE A 65 -3.76 4.25 12.18
CA ILE A 65 -2.92 3.90 11.04
C ILE A 65 -3.09 2.42 10.76
N ILE A 66 -3.19 2.04 9.49
CA ILE A 66 -3.31 0.64 9.09
C ILE A 66 -2.30 0.26 8.01
N SER A 67 -1.86 -1.00 8.02
CA SER A 67 -1.11 -1.62 6.95
C SER A 67 -1.57 -3.06 6.75
N VAL A 68 -1.63 -3.51 5.50
CA VAL A 68 -2.11 -4.86 5.14
C VAL A 68 -1.05 -5.54 4.27
N ALA A 69 -0.34 -6.52 4.81
CA ALA A 69 0.61 -7.36 4.07
C ALA A 69 1.05 -8.57 4.89
N LYS A 70 1.78 -9.51 4.24
CA LYS A 70 2.50 -10.56 4.95
C LYS A 70 3.52 -9.95 5.93
N ILE A 71 3.71 -10.58 7.10
CA ILE A 71 4.68 -10.12 8.10
C ILE A 71 6.03 -10.74 7.80
N VAL A 72 6.74 -10.14 6.83
CA VAL A 72 8.06 -10.57 6.32
C VAL A 72 9.00 -9.36 6.20
N PRO A 73 10.33 -9.54 6.17
CA PRO A 73 11.29 -8.43 6.19
C PRO A 73 11.12 -7.41 5.06
N SER A 74 10.70 -7.85 3.87
CA SER A 74 10.50 -6.98 2.71
C SER A 74 9.37 -5.95 2.91
N LYS A 75 8.43 -6.18 3.83
CA LYS A 75 7.32 -5.27 4.13
C LYS A 75 7.67 -4.15 5.12
N GLY A 76 8.85 -4.22 5.74
CA GLY A 76 9.43 -3.11 6.50
C GLY A 76 8.71 -2.76 7.80
N TYR A 77 8.01 -3.70 8.43
CA TYR A 77 7.32 -3.44 9.70
C TYR A 77 8.28 -3.14 10.85
N ASP A 78 9.52 -3.63 10.80
CA ASP A 78 10.59 -3.29 11.74
C ASP A 78 10.86 -1.78 11.77
N ARG A 79 10.94 -1.12 10.59
CA ARG A 79 11.09 0.34 10.53
C ARG A 79 9.81 1.08 10.90
N LEU A 80 8.64 0.55 10.57
CA LEU A 80 7.37 1.15 10.96
C LEU A 80 7.19 1.17 12.50
N MET A 81 7.62 0.12 13.20
CA MET A 81 7.62 0.10 14.68
C MET A 81 8.57 1.13 15.28
N LYS A 82 9.76 1.34 14.71
CA LYS A 82 10.69 2.39 15.15
C LYS A 82 10.12 3.77 14.91
N ILE A 83 9.49 3.98 13.76
CA ILE A 83 8.79 5.23 13.44
C ILE A 83 7.67 5.48 14.44
N HIS A 84 6.86 4.46 14.74
CA HIS A 84 5.80 4.56 15.74
C HIS A 84 6.35 4.98 17.10
N LYS A 85 7.43 4.35 17.57
CA LYS A 85 8.11 4.75 18.80
C LYS A 85 8.49 6.23 18.81
N LYS A 86 9.15 6.71 17.71
CA LYS A 86 9.51 8.13 17.54
C LYS A 86 8.29 9.06 17.60
N LEU A 87 7.15 8.65 16.99
CA LEU A 87 5.91 9.44 17.04
C LEU A 87 5.35 9.55 18.46
N ILE A 88 5.29 8.43 19.19
CA ILE A 88 4.82 8.40 20.59
C ILE A 88 5.73 9.25 21.50
N GLU A 89 7.05 9.13 21.37
CA GLU A 89 8.03 9.94 22.09
C GLU A 89 7.88 11.46 21.83
N LYS A 90 7.35 11.84 20.66
CA LYS A 90 7.00 13.22 20.29
C LYS A 90 5.57 13.63 20.67
N ASN A 91 4.86 12.80 21.46
CA ASN A 91 3.47 13.01 21.86
C ASN A 91 2.48 13.10 20.68
N ILE A 92 2.81 12.52 19.52
CA ILE A 92 1.90 12.38 18.38
C ILE A 92 1.08 11.12 18.60
N LYS A 93 -0.13 11.27 19.14
CA LYS A 93 -1.02 10.15 19.50
C LYS A 93 -1.50 9.43 18.25
N ASN A 94 -1.16 8.15 18.14
CA ASN A 94 -1.61 7.29 17.05
C ASN A 94 -1.64 5.83 17.50
N HIS A 95 -2.39 4.99 16.79
CA HIS A 95 -2.39 3.54 16.94
C HIS A 95 -2.13 2.90 15.58
N ILE A 96 -1.23 1.94 15.52
CA ILE A 96 -0.94 1.21 14.29
C ILE A 96 -1.55 -0.20 14.35
N TYR A 97 -2.30 -0.55 13.32
CA TYR A 97 -2.88 -1.88 13.11
C TYR A 97 -2.24 -2.55 11.92
N ILE A 98 -1.78 -3.79 12.10
CA ILE A 98 -1.22 -4.61 11.02
C ILE A 98 -2.15 -5.79 10.77
N LEU A 99 -2.67 -5.88 9.56
CA LEU A 99 -3.41 -7.05 9.07
C LEU A 99 -2.48 -7.94 8.26
N GLY A 100 -2.34 -9.17 8.70
CA GLY A 100 -1.53 -10.18 8.03
C GLY A 100 -0.93 -11.19 8.98
N ILE A 101 -0.29 -12.18 8.40
CA ILE A 101 0.48 -13.22 9.09
C ILE A 101 1.86 -13.34 8.46
N GLY A 102 2.82 -13.87 9.18
CA GLY A 102 4.15 -14.13 8.66
C GLY A 102 5.15 -14.48 9.74
N GLU A 103 6.32 -14.91 9.33
CA GLU A 103 7.38 -15.47 10.16
C GLU A 103 8.01 -14.47 11.15
N GLU A 104 7.99 -13.18 10.84
CA GLU A 104 8.60 -12.14 11.68
C GLU A 104 7.68 -11.70 12.84
N LYS A 105 6.44 -12.20 12.93
CA LYS A 105 5.45 -11.70 13.91
C LYS A 105 5.94 -11.81 15.35
N GLU A 106 6.42 -12.98 15.78
CA GLU A 106 6.88 -13.20 17.16
C GLU A 106 8.05 -12.28 17.54
N LYS A 107 8.99 -12.09 16.63
CA LYS A 107 10.11 -11.16 16.79
C LYS A 107 9.63 -9.72 16.96
N TYR A 108 8.62 -9.32 16.22
CA TYR A 108 8.07 -7.97 16.27
C TYR A 108 7.23 -7.76 17.54
N GLU A 109 6.43 -8.73 17.96
CA GLU A 109 5.70 -8.68 19.24
C GLU A 109 6.66 -8.55 20.44
N LYS A 110 7.80 -9.25 20.41
CA LYS A 110 8.86 -9.10 21.41
C LYS A 110 9.41 -7.65 21.44
N TYR A 111 9.71 -7.08 20.25
CA TYR A 111 10.17 -5.69 20.16
C TYR A 111 9.15 -4.71 20.73
N LEU A 112 7.86 -4.88 20.44
CA LEU A 112 6.79 -4.03 20.97
C LEU A 112 6.72 -4.09 22.49
N THR A 113 6.84 -5.28 23.07
CA THR A 113 6.85 -5.50 24.51
C THR A 113 8.05 -4.82 25.18
N GLU A 114 9.26 -5.02 24.63
CA GLU A 114 10.50 -4.44 25.14
C GLU A 114 10.52 -2.89 25.08
N ASN A 115 9.71 -2.30 24.20
CA ASN A 115 9.62 -0.84 24.01
C ASN A 115 8.32 -0.23 24.56
N ASN A 116 7.48 -0.98 25.28
CA ASN A 116 6.20 -0.54 25.84
C ASN A 116 5.24 0.05 24.78
N LEU A 117 5.13 -0.59 23.63
CA LEU A 117 4.30 -0.15 22.49
C LEU A 117 3.06 -1.03 22.26
N THR A 118 2.84 -2.06 23.06
CA THR A 118 1.75 -3.04 22.91
C THR A 118 0.37 -2.42 22.96
N ASP A 119 0.21 -1.32 23.67
CA ASP A 119 -1.09 -0.62 23.83
C ASP A 119 -1.43 0.27 22.62
N THR A 120 -0.47 0.52 21.72
CA THR A 120 -0.61 1.46 20.59
C THR A 120 -0.17 0.86 19.25
N PHE A 121 0.22 -0.42 19.23
CA PHE A 121 0.57 -1.14 18.02
C PHE A 121 0.02 -2.58 18.11
N THR A 122 -0.85 -2.96 17.17
CA THR A 122 -1.57 -4.23 17.23
C THR A 122 -1.46 -5.04 15.96
N PHE A 123 -1.05 -6.30 16.06
CA PHE A 123 -1.15 -7.29 14.99
C PHE A 123 -2.53 -7.96 15.03
N LEU A 124 -3.39 -7.68 14.06
CA LEU A 124 -4.74 -8.22 13.98
C LEU A 124 -4.82 -9.63 13.40
N GLY A 125 -3.70 -10.15 12.84
CA GLY A 125 -3.68 -11.43 12.14
C GLY A 125 -4.35 -11.35 10.77
N TYR A 126 -4.64 -12.53 10.19
CA TYR A 126 -5.34 -12.62 8.92
C TYR A 126 -6.81 -12.23 9.08
N ARG A 127 -7.34 -11.55 8.07
CA ARG A 127 -8.76 -11.19 7.97
C ARG A 127 -9.23 -11.42 6.54
N ASP A 128 -10.34 -12.15 6.35
CA ASP A 128 -10.93 -12.42 5.02
C ASP A 128 -11.41 -11.14 4.34
N ASN A 129 -11.93 -10.20 5.13
CA ASN A 129 -12.33 -8.88 4.67
C ASN A 129 -11.43 -7.79 5.29
N PRO A 130 -10.28 -7.44 4.70
CA PRO A 130 -9.42 -6.36 5.20
C PRO A 130 -9.99 -4.97 4.90
N TYR A 131 -10.85 -4.84 3.90
CA TYR A 131 -11.30 -3.56 3.36
C TYR A 131 -12.08 -2.71 4.36
N LYS A 132 -12.90 -3.34 5.20
CA LYS A 132 -13.66 -2.64 6.25
C LYS A 132 -12.74 -2.00 7.30
N TYR A 133 -11.62 -2.63 7.62
CA TYR A 133 -10.62 -2.06 8.53
C TYR A 133 -9.84 -0.92 7.85
N VAL A 134 -9.44 -1.11 6.59
CA VAL A 134 -8.74 -0.08 5.81
C VAL A 134 -9.61 1.16 5.69
N LYS A 135 -10.88 1.02 5.32
CA LYS A 135 -11.82 2.14 5.21
C LYS A 135 -12.06 2.86 6.54
N LYS A 136 -11.98 2.14 7.67
CA LYS A 136 -12.22 2.68 9.00
C LYS A 136 -11.02 3.41 9.57
N ALA A 137 -9.82 3.10 9.09
CA ALA A 137 -8.59 3.76 9.49
C ALA A 137 -8.47 5.15 8.86
N ASP A 138 -7.71 6.03 9.52
CA ASP A 138 -7.47 7.40 9.08
C ASP A 138 -6.34 7.49 8.06
N LEU A 139 -5.38 6.56 8.10
CA LEU A 139 -4.21 6.53 7.25
C LEU A 139 -3.78 5.10 6.93
N TYR A 140 -3.54 4.81 5.65
CA TYR A 140 -2.85 3.60 5.21
C TYR A 140 -1.36 3.87 5.03
N VAL A 141 -0.51 3.00 5.58
CA VAL A 141 0.96 3.10 5.41
C VAL A 141 1.51 1.87 4.71
N CYS A 142 2.18 2.07 3.58
CA CYS A 142 2.99 1.06 2.91
C CYS A 142 4.48 1.30 3.26
N SER A 143 5.00 0.52 4.19
CA SER A 143 6.39 0.62 4.64
C SER A 143 7.34 -0.32 3.90
N SER A 144 6.96 -0.86 2.76
CA SER A 144 7.70 -1.91 2.05
C SER A 144 9.08 -1.45 1.56
N ARG A 145 10.02 -2.37 1.56
CA ARG A 145 11.34 -2.19 0.93
C ARG A 145 11.31 -2.53 -0.56
N ARG A 146 10.39 -3.40 -0.95
CA ARG A 146 10.23 -3.87 -2.34
C ARG A 146 8.76 -4.19 -2.61
N GLU A 147 8.26 -3.71 -3.72
CA GLU A 147 6.95 -4.04 -4.32
C GLU A 147 7.14 -4.13 -5.85
N GLY A 148 6.25 -4.83 -6.53
CA GLY A 148 6.10 -4.69 -7.98
C GLY A 148 5.05 -3.61 -8.28
N PHE A 149 3.80 -3.87 -7.85
CA PHE A 149 2.68 -2.93 -7.84
C PHE A 149 1.79 -3.29 -6.66
N SER A 150 1.63 -2.38 -5.72
CA SER A 150 0.97 -2.70 -4.44
C SER A 150 -0.55 -2.75 -4.59
N THR A 151 -1.12 -3.96 -4.65
CA THR A 151 -2.59 -4.16 -4.63
C THR A 151 -3.22 -3.59 -3.37
N ALA A 152 -2.57 -3.71 -2.22
CA ALA A 152 -3.11 -3.18 -0.96
C ALA A 152 -3.17 -1.64 -0.94
N VAL A 153 -2.23 -0.94 -1.58
CA VAL A 153 -2.32 0.52 -1.80
C VAL A 153 -3.46 0.84 -2.76
N THR A 154 -3.61 0.09 -3.84
CA THR A 154 -4.73 0.25 -4.78
C THR A 154 -6.08 0.08 -4.07
N GLU A 155 -6.21 -0.93 -3.22
CA GLU A 155 -7.40 -1.19 -2.41
C GLU A 155 -7.68 -0.05 -1.43
N ALA A 156 -6.65 0.51 -0.78
CA ALA A 156 -6.78 1.69 0.09
C ALA A 156 -7.31 2.91 -0.68
N LEU A 157 -6.81 3.15 -1.90
CA LEU A 157 -7.32 4.22 -2.79
C LEU A 157 -8.77 3.96 -3.19
N ILE A 158 -9.15 2.73 -3.53
CA ILE A 158 -10.53 2.36 -3.91
C ILE A 158 -11.52 2.66 -2.79
N VAL A 159 -11.15 2.39 -1.53
CA VAL A 159 -12.02 2.67 -0.36
C VAL A 159 -11.89 4.11 0.16
N GLY A 160 -10.93 4.89 -0.38
CA GLY A 160 -10.76 6.31 -0.08
C GLY A 160 -9.96 6.60 1.17
N THR A 161 -9.09 5.69 1.59
CA THR A 161 -8.18 5.91 2.72
C THR A 161 -6.91 6.61 2.24
N PRO A 162 -6.48 7.71 2.89
CA PRO A 162 -5.22 8.39 2.60
C PRO A 162 -4.03 7.44 2.67
N VAL A 163 -3.01 7.66 1.85
CA VAL A 163 -1.85 6.76 1.76
C VAL A 163 -0.54 7.52 1.95
N VAL A 164 0.36 6.94 2.76
CA VAL A 164 1.79 7.22 2.74
C VAL A 164 2.53 5.95 2.35
N SER A 165 3.36 6.03 1.33
CA SER A 165 4.13 4.88 0.82
C SER A 165 5.60 5.22 0.68
N THR A 166 6.47 4.26 0.96
CA THR A 166 7.85 4.32 0.49
C THR A 166 7.91 4.23 -1.03
N ASN A 167 8.91 4.85 -1.65
CA ASN A 167 9.20 4.71 -3.07
C ASN A 167 9.64 3.27 -3.37
N CYS A 168 8.67 2.47 -3.78
CA CYS A 168 8.84 1.15 -4.38
C CYS A 168 8.23 1.18 -5.79
N SER A 169 8.51 0.17 -6.61
CA SER A 169 7.92 0.08 -7.96
C SER A 169 6.42 0.34 -7.93
N GLY A 170 5.94 1.16 -8.83
CA GLY A 170 4.54 1.57 -8.93
C GLY A 170 4.04 2.58 -7.89
N ALA A 171 4.87 3.04 -6.93
CA ALA A 171 4.40 3.98 -5.89
C ALA A 171 4.00 5.34 -6.48
N TYR A 172 4.81 5.92 -7.35
CA TYR A 172 4.49 7.17 -8.05
C TYR A 172 3.33 7.00 -9.03
N GLU A 173 3.26 5.86 -9.71
CA GLU A 173 2.13 5.54 -10.58
C GLU A 173 0.80 5.47 -9.82
N LEU A 174 0.82 5.00 -8.57
CA LEU A 174 -0.37 4.95 -7.72
C LEU A 174 -0.73 6.32 -7.13
N LEU A 175 0.27 7.04 -6.62
CA LEU A 175 0.08 8.21 -5.78
C LEU A 175 0.37 9.56 -6.48
N GLY A 176 0.85 9.51 -7.74
CA GLY A 176 1.22 10.68 -8.53
C GLY A 176 2.67 11.10 -8.32
N GLU A 177 3.29 11.60 -9.38
CA GLU A 177 4.70 12.04 -9.44
C GLU A 177 5.02 13.16 -8.44
N ASN A 178 4.04 14.03 -8.16
CA ASN A 178 4.16 15.16 -7.23
C ASN A 178 3.31 14.97 -5.97
N ASN A 179 3.05 13.72 -5.58
CA ASN A 179 2.20 13.39 -4.43
C ASN A 179 0.75 13.89 -4.56
N GLU A 180 0.16 13.82 -5.73
CA GLU A 180 -1.19 14.31 -5.99
C GLU A 180 -2.25 13.52 -5.22
N TYR A 181 -2.06 12.21 -5.03
CA TYR A 181 -3.07 11.31 -4.47
C TYR A 181 -2.66 10.63 -3.15
N GLY A 182 -1.44 10.87 -2.69
CA GLY A 182 -0.87 10.36 -1.46
C GLY A 182 0.56 10.86 -1.31
N ILE A 183 1.27 10.48 -0.27
CA ILE A 183 2.66 10.87 -0.08
C ILE A 183 3.57 9.68 -0.41
N VAL A 184 4.45 9.85 -1.41
CA VAL A 184 5.57 8.95 -1.69
C VAL A 184 6.81 9.52 -1.02
N THR A 185 7.50 8.72 -0.23
CA THR A 185 8.74 9.10 0.45
C THR A 185 9.91 8.31 -0.12
N GLU A 186 11.12 8.80 0.04
CA GLU A 186 12.30 7.96 -0.19
C GLU A 186 12.20 6.67 0.63
N ASN A 187 12.81 5.58 0.10
CA ASN A 187 12.71 4.25 0.69
C ASN A 187 13.68 4.07 1.88
N ASN A 188 13.59 4.95 2.86
CA ASN A 188 14.32 4.90 4.11
C ASN A 188 13.44 5.24 5.33
N GLU A 189 13.93 4.97 6.53
CA GLU A 189 13.18 5.16 7.78
C GLU A 189 12.85 6.64 8.06
N ASP A 190 13.82 7.52 7.85
CA ASP A 190 13.67 8.94 8.22
C ASP A 190 12.70 9.66 7.26
N ALA A 191 12.79 9.41 5.96
CA ALA A 191 11.85 9.97 5.00
C ALA A 191 10.41 9.46 5.24
N LEU A 192 10.25 8.16 5.52
CA LEU A 192 8.94 7.60 5.86
C LEU A 192 8.38 8.21 7.16
N TYR A 193 9.23 8.41 8.17
CA TYR A 193 8.84 9.09 9.41
C TYR A 193 8.33 10.52 9.13
N GLU A 194 9.06 11.32 8.36
CA GLU A 194 8.63 12.68 8.03
C GLU A 194 7.34 12.70 7.20
N GLY A 195 7.17 11.78 6.26
CA GLY A 195 5.93 11.63 5.49
C GLY A 195 4.72 11.31 6.36
N ILE A 196 4.85 10.33 7.27
CA ILE A 196 3.81 9.97 8.22
C ILE A 196 3.54 11.14 9.17
N LYS A 197 4.57 11.70 9.79
CA LYS A 197 4.45 12.85 10.70
C LYS A 197 3.73 14.03 10.04
N LYS A 198 4.09 14.39 8.81
CA LYS A 198 3.41 15.44 8.03
C LYS A 198 1.93 15.17 7.90
N MET A 199 1.55 13.92 7.59
CA MET A 199 0.15 13.52 7.45
C MET A 199 -0.61 13.65 8.78
N LEU A 200 0.03 13.32 9.92
CA LEU A 200 -0.59 13.33 11.24
C LEU A 200 -0.66 14.72 11.88
N THR A 201 0.22 15.64 11.51
CA THR A 201 0.37 16.92 12.21
C THR A 201 -0.05 18.14 11.39
N THR A 202 -0.31 17.98 10.08
CA THR A 202 -0.80 19.08 9.25
C THR A 202 -2.33 19.10 9.29
N PRO A 203 -2.96 20.18 9.74
CA PRO A 203 -4.42 20.28 9.76
C PRO A 203 -5.04 19.99 8.39
N ASP A 204 -6.18 19.32 8.39
CA ASP A 204 -7.00 18.98 7.21
C ASP A 204 -6.33 18.14 6.12
N LEU A 205 -5.06 17.76 6.30
CA LEU A 205 -4.31 17.04 5.28
C LEU A 205 -4.85 15.63 5.04
N LEU A 206 -5.23 14.92 6.12
CA LEU A 206 -5.88 13.59 6.01
C LEU A 206 -7.18 13.67 5.21
N GLU A 207 -8.03 14.66 5.51
CA GLU A 207 -9.31 14.85 4.79
C GLU A 207 -9.07 15.18 3.32
N ALA A 208 -8.12 16.08 3.02
CA ALA A 208 -7.75 16.43 1.66
C ALA A 208 -7.26 15.20 0.88
N TYR A 209 -6.42 14.37 1.47
CA TYR A 209 -5.95 13.16 0.81
C TYR A 209 -6.99 12.04 0.76
N ALA A 210 -7.97 12.00 1.67
CA ALA A 210 -9.10 11.08 1.56
C ALA A 210 -9.95 11.36 0.31
N ALA A 211 -10.20 12.64 0.01
CA ALA A 211 -10.90 13.03 -1.22
C ALA A 211 -10.10 12.63 -2.48
N LYS A 212 -8.80 12.91 -2.49
CA LYS A 212 -7.89 12.55 -3.58
C LYS A 212 -7.71 11.05 -3.76
N ALA A 213 -7.66 10.28 -2.68
CA ALA A 213 -7.63 8.82 -2.73
C ALA A 213 -8.88 8.26 -3.43
N LYS A 214 -10.08 8.75 -3.06
CA LYS A 214 -11.34 8.38 -3.74
C LYS A 214 -11.34 8.71 -5.23
N GLU A 215 -10.77 9.85 -5.61
CA GLU A 215 -10.62 10.24 -7.00
C GLU A 215 -9.71 9.26 -7.74
N ARG A 216 -8.51 8.99 -7.18
CA ARG A 216 -7.52 8.09 -7.76
C ARG A 216 -8.02 6.66 -7.86
N GLY A 217 -8.74 6.17 -6.85
CA GLY A 217 -9.32 4.83 -6.82
C GLY A 217 -10.24 4.52 -8.02
N LYS A 218 -10.86 5.52 -8.64
CA LYS A 218 -11.66 5.35 -9.87
C LYS A 218 -10.82 4.93 -11.08
N ALA A 219 -9.53 5.23 -11.09
CA ALA A 219 -8.62 4.81 -12.16
C ALA A 219 -8.39 3.29 -12.14
N PHE A 220 -8.54 2.67 -10.99
CA PHE A 220 -8.35 1.23 -10.78
C PHE A 220 -9.66 0.45 -10.65
N SER A 221 -10.75 0.96 -11.25
CA SER A 221 -12.03 0.25 -11.28
C SER A 221 -11.92 -1.05 -12.09
N THR A 222 -12.72 -2.06 -11.74
CA THR A 222 -12.80 -3.33 -12.49
C THR A 222 -13.03 -3.08 -13.97
N GLU A 223 -13.98 -2.20 -14.30
CA GLU A 223 -14.30 -1.84 -15.69
C GLU A 223 -13.08 -1.35 -16.47
N LYS A 224 -12.31 -0.41 -15.90
CA LYS A 224 -11.15 0.17 -16.59
C LYS A 224 -9.99 -0.84 -16.73
N THR A 225 -9.70 -1.61 -15.68
CA THR A 225 -8.60 -2.55 -15.71
C THR A 225 -8.91 -3.77 -16.57
N VAL A 226 -10.15 -4.26 -16.58
CA VAL A 226 -10.58 -5.35 -17.47
C VAL A 226 -10.59 -4.89 -18.93
N LYS A 227 -11.14 -3.68 -19.19
CA LYS A 227 -11.15 -3.12 -20.55
C LYS A 227 -9.76 -3.00 -21.15
N ALA A 228 -8.77 -2.56 -20.38
CA ALA A 228 -7.39 -2.48 -20.83
C ALA A 228 -6.82 -3.87 -21.24
N VAL A 229 -7.17 -4.92 -20.48
CA VAL A 229 -6.79 -6.31 -20.83
C VAL A 229 -7.50 -6.76 -22.10
N GLU A 230 -8.81 -6.49 -22.25
CA GLU A 230 -9.58 -6.85 -23.45
C GLU A 230 -9.05 -6.13 -24.70
N GLU A 231 -8.71 -4.85 -24.60
CA GLU A 231 -8.11 -4.08 -25.69
C GLU A 231 -6.76 -4.67 -26.10
N MET A 232 -5.91 -5.03 -25.16
CA MET A 232 -4.62 -5.68 -25.41
C MET A 232 -4.80 -7.04 -26.11
N LEU A 233 -5.73 -7.88 -25.64
CA LEU A 233 -6.00 -9.19 -26.23
C LEU A 233 -6.59 -9.07 -27.64
N SER A 234 -7.40 -8.06 -27.89
CA SER A 234 -8.01 -7.81 -29.20
C SER A 234 -7.01 -7.30 -30.25
N ALA A 235 -5.84 -6.85 -29.80
CA ALA A 235 -4.75 -6.39 -30.67
C ALA A 235 -3.67 -7.47 -30.93
N LEU A 236 -3.89 -8.70 -30.48
CA LEU A 236 -3.08 -9.90 -30.81
C LEU A 236 -3.50 -10.49 -32.14
#